data_36f10de65f2eb5c17da360919469fcdf
#
_entry.id   36f10de65f2eb5c17da360919469fcdf
#
_cell.length_a   1.000
_cell.length_b   1.000
_cell.length_c   1.000
_cell.angle_alpha   90.00
_cell.angle_beta   90.00
_cell.angle_gamma   90.00
#
_symmetry.space_group_name_H-M   'P 1'
#
loop_
_entity.id
_entity.type
_entity.pdbx_description
1 polymer ?
#
loop_
_entity_poly.entity_id
_entity_poly.type
_entity_poly.pdbx_seq_one_letter_code
_entity_poly.pdbx_strand_id
1 'polypeptide(L)'
;MPHFKIWRPVALDTDVRDKRIYWTDVTLNTISRVFVNGSSPEILVSVNVSSPDGLAVDPLGGNIYWTDTGIDKIEVSRLDGSMRKTLIGQNLDEPRDIILDLNKG
;
A
#
# COMPACT_ATOMS: atom_id res chain seq x y z
N MET A 1 19.31 -8.44 -10.18
CA MET A 1 17.84 -8.39 -10.07
C MET A 1 17.40 -9.20 -8.87
N PRO A 2 16.66 -8.61 -7.95
CA PRO A 2 16.20 -9.39 -6.80
C PRO A 2 15.26 -10.51 -7.22
N HIS A 3 15.22 -11.56 -6.42
CA HIS A 3 14.45 -12.75 -6.72
C HIS A 3 13.11 -12.81 -5.99
N PHE A 4 12.52 -11.68 -5.66
CA PHE A 4 11.18 -11.68 -5.11
C PHE A 4 10.16 -11.69 -6.25
N LYS A 5 8.96 -12.15 -5.95
CA LYS A 5 7.92 -12.30 -6.96
C LYS A 5 6.91 -11.17 -6.90
N ILE A 6 6.59 -10.62 -8.06
CA ILE A 6 5.46 -9.75 -8.26
C ILE A 6 4.52 -10.47 -9.22
N TRP A 7 3.34 -10.86 -8.74
CA TRP A 7 2.41 -11.66 -9.54
C TRP A 7 1.38 -10.81 -10.25
N ARG A 8 0.66 -9.97 -9.54
CA ARG A 8 -0.37 -9.10 -10.12
C ARG A 8 -0.40 -7.78 -9.39
N PRO A 9 0.54 -6.90 -9.69
CA PRO A 9 0.54 -5.57 -9.10
C PRO A 9 -0.63 -4.78 -9.67
N VAL A 10 -1.41 -4.15 -8.82
CA VAL A 10 -2.60 -3.39 -9.21
C VAL A 10 -2.39 -1.91 -8.98
N ALA A 11 -1.81 -1.56 -7.85
CA ALA A 11 -1.54 -0.17 -7.51
C ALA A 11 -0.07 -0.03 -7.18
N LEU A 12 0.48 1.13 -7.53
CA LEU A 12 1.89 1.41 -7.32
C LEU A 12 2.03 2.89 -6.99
N ASP A 13 2.87 3.21 -6.01
CA ASP A 13 3.23 4.57 -5.68
C ASP A 13 4.68 4.60 -5.19
N THR A 14 5.26 5.77 -5.15
CA THR A 14 6.68 5.91 -4.85
C THR A 14 6.91 6.86 -3.69
N ASP A 15 7.99 6.60 -2.95
CA ASP A 15 8.55 7.51 -1.98
C ASP A 15 9.85 8.04 -2.57
N VAL A 16 9.81 9.25 -3.14
CA VAL A 16 10.99 9.83 -3.79
C VAL A 16 12.07 10.24 -2.79
N ARG A 17 11.71 10.48 -1.54
CA ARG A 17 12.66 10.87 -0.50
C ARG A 17 13.55 9.69 -0.11
N ASP A 18 12.94 8.52 0.05
CA ASP A 18 13.64 7.31 0.47
C ASP A 18 13.98 6.40 -0.71
N LYS A 19 13.61 6.81 -1.92
CA LYS A 19 13.85 6.09 -3.16
C LYS A 19 13.32 4.66 -3.12
N ARG A 20 12.05 4.54 -2.72
CA ARG A 20 11.35 3.25 -2.65
C ARG A 20 10.11 3.25 -3.51
N ILE A 21 9.77 2.06 -4.00
CA ILE A 21 8.54 1.78 -4.71
C ILE A 21 7.67 0.91 -3.81
N TYR A 22 6.40 1.26 -3.69
CA TYR A 22 5.41 0.49 -2.96
C TYR A 22 4.36 -0.03 -3.94
N TRP A 23 3.89 -1.25 -3.75
CA TRP A 23 2.85 -1.80 -4.62
C TRP A 23 1.94 -2.74 -3.85
N THR A 24 0.73 -2.93 -4.41
CA THR A 24 -0.21 -3.93 -3.95
C THR A 24 -0.25 -5.08 -4.95
N ASP A 25 -0.46 -6.30 -4.45
CA ASP A 25 -0.56 -7.49 -5.29
C ASP A 25 -1.82 -8.26 -4.93
N VAL A 26 -2.74 -8.43 -5.90
CA VAL A 26 -4.02 -9.09 -5.64
C VAL A 26 -3.97 -10.60 -5.77
N THR A 27 -2.91 -11.17 -6.33
CA THR A 27 -2.72 -12.61 -6.34
C THR A 27 -2.15 -13.09 -5.01
N LEU A 28 -1.18 -12.36 -4.48
CA LEU A 28 -0.56 -12.68 -3.20
C LEU A 28 -1.29 -12.06 -2.02
N ASN A 29 -2.16 -11.09 -2.28
CA ASN A 29 -2.87 -10.31 -1.25
C ASN A 29 -1.87 -9.67 -0.30
N THR A 30 -0.95 -8.90 -0.87
CA THR A 30 0.13 -8.26 -0.12
C THR A 30 0.29 -6.80 -0.49
N ILE A 31 0.91 -6.07 0.43
CA ILE A 31 1.44 -4.73 0.18
C ILE A 31 2.93 -4.81 0.47
N SER A 32 3.74 -4.36 -0.47
CA SER A 32 5.19 -4.55 -0.43
C SER A 32 5.93 -3.29 -0.84
N ARG A 33 7.22 -3.26 -0.55
CA ARG A 33 8.10 -2.17 -0.99
C ARG A 33 9.47 -2.71 -1.37
N VAL A 34 10.19 -1.93 -2.17
CA VAL A 34 11.55 -2.24 -2.60
C VAL A 34 12.26 -0.93 -2.90
N PHE A 35 13.57 -0.85 -2.73
CA PHE A 35 14.31 0.32 -3.21
C PHE A 35 14.30 0.36 -4.73
N VAL A 36 14.40 1.56 -5.31
CA VAL A 36 14.33 1.71 -6.78
C VAL A 36 15.44 0.96 -7.51
N ASN A 37 16.56 0.67 -6.84
CA ASN A 37 17.62 -0.16 -7.42
C ASN A 37 17.35 -1.66 -7.30
N GLY A 38 16.20 -2.05 -6.77
CA GLY A 38 15.81 -3.44 -6.62
C GLY A 38 16.29 -4.12 -5.34
N SER A 39 16.99 -3.41 -4.47
CA SER A 39 17.49 -4.01 -3.22
C SER A 39 16.45 -4.00 -2.12
N SER A 40 16.63 -4.90 -1.15
CA SER A 40 15.85 -5.00 0.08
C SER A 40 14.33 -5.03 -0.14
N PRO A 41 13.81 -5.96 -0.94
CA PRO A 41 12.36 -6.11 -1.06
C PRO A 41 11.77 -6.61 0.25
N GLU A 42 10.62 -6.04 0.62
CA GLU A 42 9.93 -6.38 1.86
C GLU A 42 8.43 -6.52 1.62
N ILE A 43 7.82 -7.52 2.23
CA ILE A 43 6.36 -7.60 2.33
C ILE A 43 5.98 -6.91 3.63
N LEU A 44 5.18 -5.85 3.51
CA LEU A 44 4.80 -5.04 4.67
C LEU A 44 3.52 -5.54 5.33
N VAL A 45 2.54 -5.91 4.51
CA VAL A 45 1.23 -6.35 4.98
C VAL A 45 0.82 -7.57 4.18
N SER A 46 0.48 -8.67 4.87
CA SER A 46 0.08 -9.91 4.23
C SER A 46 -1.08 -10.60 4.94
N VAL A 47 -1.61 -10.02 6.01
CA VAL A 47 -2.67 -10.61 6.82
C VAL A 47 -3.93 -9.76 6.70
N ASN A 48 -5.08 -10.41 6.54
CA ASN A 48 -6.37 -9.72 6.42
C ASN A 48 -6.36 -8.68 5.29
N VAL A 49 -5.79 -9.06 4.17
CA VAL A 49 -5.82 -8.31 2.92
C VAL A 49 -6.52 -9.18 1.91
N SER A 50 -7.57 -8.67 1.28
CA SER A 50 -8.37 -9.46 0.35
C SER A 50 -8.21 -8.99 -1.10
N SER A 51 -8.39 -7.71 -1.34
CA SER A 51 -8.29 -7.16 -2.69
C SER A 51 -7.75 -5.74 -2.61
N PRO A 52 -6.43 -5.57 -2.40
CA PRO A 52 -5.83 -4.24 -2.22
C PRO A 52 -5.70 -3.55 -3.58
N ASP A 53 -6.67 -2.72 -3.93
CA ASP A 53 -6.75 -2.13 -5.26
C ASP A 53 -6.19 -0.72 -5.38
N GLY A 54 -6.10 0.02 -4.29
CA GLY A 54 -5.58 1.37 -4.31
C GLY A 54 -4.48 1.57 -3.28
N LEU A 55 -3.53 2.44 -3.57
CA LEU A 55 -2.39 2.68 -2.70
C LEU A 55 -1.93 4.13 -2.83
N ALA A 56 -1.63 4.76 -1.72
CA ALA A 56 -1.05 6.08 -1.70
C ALA A 56 0.01 6.16 -0.61
N VAL A 57 1.16 6.71 -0.96
CA VAL A 57 2.29 6.90 -0.05
C VAL A 57 2.34 8.36 0.37
N ASP A 58 2.45 8.58 1.68
CA ASP A 58 2.66 9.90 2.27
C ASP A 58 4.04 9.93 2.92
N PRO A 59 5.09 10.32 2.19
CA PRO A 59 6.45 10.30 2.74
C PRO A 59 6.65 11.28 3.90
N LEU A 60 5.99 12.43 3.86
CA LEU A 60 6.14 13.43 4.92
C LEU A 60 5.53 12.95 6.23
N GLY A 61 4.35 12.35 6.16
CA GLY A 61 3.70 11.80 7.33
C GLY A 61 4.25 10.46 7.76
N GLY A 62 5.00 9.80 6.87
CA GLY A 62 5.55 8.48 7.16
C GLY A 62 4.53 7.37 7.12
N ASN A 63 3.52 7.49 6.26
CA ASN A 63 2.41 6.54 6.21
C ASN A 63 2.14 6.03 4.79
N ILE A 64 1.54 4.85 4.73
CA ILE A 64 0.94 4.35 3.50
C ILE A 64 -0.54 4.11 3.76
N TYR A 65 -1.36 4.39 2.74
CA TYR A 65 -2.80 4.20 2.78
C TYR A 65 -3.17 3.26 1.65
N TRP A 66 -4.10 2.36 1.89
CA TRP A 66 -4.60 1.50 0.83
C TRP A 66 -6.09 1.25 0.97
N THR A 67 -6.70 0.94 -0.16
CA THR A 67 -8.10 0.53 -0.21
C THR A 67 -8.17 -0.96 -0.46
N ASP A 68 -9.10 -1.62 0.19
CA ASP A 68 -9.33 -3.05 0.02
C ASP A 68 -10.78 -3.27 -0.32
N THR A 69 -11.05 -3.56 -1.60
CA THR A 69 -12.41 -3.75 -2.08
C THR A 69 -12.99 -5.11 -1.71
N GLY A 70 -12.14 -6.06 -1.33
CA GLY A 70 -12.62 -7.37 -0.89
C GLY A 70 -13.27 -7.35 0.47
N ILE A 71 -12.90 -6.39 1.31
CA ILE A 71 -13.43 -6.23 2.66
C ILE A 71 -13.94 -4.81 2.93
N ASP A 72 -14.05 -4.01 1.88
CA ASP A 72 -14.61 -2.65 1.91
C ASP A 72 -13.98 -1.78 2.99
N LYS A 73 -12.66 -1.68 2.96
CA LYS A 73 -11.91 -0.91 3.96
C LYS A 73 -10.91 0.04 3.34
N ILE A 74 -10.66 1.14 4.04
CA ILE A 74 -9.50 1.99 3.82
C ILE A 74 -8.65 1.88 5.07
N GLU A 75 -7.39 1.53 4.88
CA GLU A 75 -6.47 1.30 5.99
C GLU A 75 -5.20 2.13 5.84
N VAL A 76 -4.50 2.29 6.93
CA VAL A 76 -3.25 3.03 6.99
C VAL A 76 -2.24 2.26 7.83
N SER A 77 -0.98 2.37 7.49
CA SER A 77 0.11 1.93 8.36
C SER A 77 1.29 2.89 8.21
N ARG A 78 2.31 2.69 9.05
CA ARG A 78 3.58 3.35 8.83
C ARG A 78 4.24 2.80 7.56
N LEU A 79 5.26 3.47 7.07
CA LEU A 79 5.95 3.04 5.84
C LEU A 79 6.55 1.64 5.94
N ASP A 80 6.83 1.16 7.14
CA ASP A 80 7.37 -0.17 7.38
C ASP A 80 6.30 -1.23 7.64
N GLY A 81 5.01 -0.88 7.50
CA GLY A 81 3.90 -1.79 7.74
C GLY A 81 3.43 -1.85 9.18
N SER A 82 4.10 -1.17 10.10
CA SER A 82 3.72 -1.16 11.51
C SER A 82 2.53 -0.25 11.77
N MET A 83 1.93 -0.38 12.95
CA MET A 83 0.84 0.48 13.43
C MET A 83 -0.35 0.55 12.46
N ARG A 84 -0.71 -0.59 11.92
CA ARG A 84 -1.82 -0.71 10.98
C ARG A 84 -3.14 -0.35 11.65
N LYS A 85 -4.00 0.36 10.92
CA LYS A 85 -5.25 0.87 11.45
C LYS A 85 -6.28 0.99 10.35
N THR A 86 -7.52 0.63 10.65
CA THR A 86 -8.64 0.84 9.73
C THR A 86 -9.19 2.25 9.90
N LEU A 87 -9.30 2.98 8.80
CA LEU A 87 -9.84 4.33 8.80
C LEU A 87 -11.32 4.33 8.49
N ILE A 88 -11.72 3.64 7.43
CA ILE A 88 -13.10 3.54 6.99
C ILE A 88 -13.35 2.07 6.69
N GLY A 89 -14.36 1.49 7.31
CA GLY A 89 -14.62 0.07 7.18
C GLY A 89 -16.06 -0.31 6.88
N GLN A 90 -16.92 0.65 6.55
CA GLN A 90 -18.32 0.34 6.29
C GLN A 90 -18.89 1.22 5.19
N ASN A 91 -19.85 0.66 4.44
CA ASN A 91 -20.64 1.41 3.44
C ASN A 91 -19.78 2.06 2.36
N LEU A 92 -18.71 1.40 1.98
CA LEU A 92 -17.88 1.84 0.88
C LEU A 92 -18.30 1.13 -0.40
N ASP A 93 -18.49 1.91 -1.46
CA ASP A 93 -18.72 1.38 -2.79
C ASP A 93 -17.46 1.55 -3.60
N GLU A 94 -16.75 0.45 -3.83
CA GLU A 94 -15.55 0.42 -4.67
C GLU A 94 -14.50 1.47 -4.29
N PRO A 95 -13.89 1.38 -3.11
CA PRO A 95 -12.87 2.36 -2.69
C PRO A 95 -11.53 2.09 -3.41
N ARG A 96 -11.53 2.11 -4.72
CA ARG A 96 -10.35 1.77 -5.52
C ARG A 96 -9.34 2.87 -5.62
N ASP A 97 -9.86 4.09 -5.77
CA ASP A 97 -9.02 5.23 -6.05
C ASP A 97 -8.90 6.07 -4.80
N ILE A 98 -7.83 5.90 -4.09
CA ILE A 98 -7.57 6.74 -2.95
C ILE A 98 -6.66 7.88 -3.38
N ILE A 99 -7.07 9.10 -3.08
CA ILE A 99 -6.30 10.29 -3.38
C ILE A 99 -6.05 11.03 -2.07
N LEU A 100 -4.79 11.25 -1.78
CA LEU A 100 -4.41 12.00 -0.60
C LEU A 100 -4.17 13.46 -0.97
N ASP A 101 -4.80 14.35 -0.20
CA ASP A 101 -4.52 15.77 -0.31
C ASP A 101 -3.60 16.16 0.83
N LEU A 102 -2.31 16.09 0.58
CA LEU A 102 -1.29 16.34 1.60
C LEU A 102 -1.24 17.80 2.04
N ASN A 103 -1.85 18.70 1.27
CA ASN A 103 -1.88 20.11 1.62
C ASN A 103 -2.92 20.42 2.68
N LYS A 104 -3.85 19.54 2.88
CA LYS A 104 -4.87 19.72 3.92
C LYS A 104 -4.47 19.11 5.25
N GLY A 105 -3.36 18.45 5.26
CA GLY A 105 -2.83 17.83 6.47
C GLY A 105 -3.53 16.59 6.88
#